data_ca00d7a512b905581e13ac1c02df6ddc
#
_entry.id   ca00d7a512b905581e13ac1c02df6ddc
#
_cell.length_a   1.000
_cell.length_b   1.000
_cell.length_c   1.000
_cell.angle_alpha   90.00
_cell.angle_beta   90.00
_cell.angle_gamma   90.00
#
_symmetry.space_group_name_H-M   'P 1'
#
loop_
_entity.id
_entity.type
_entity.pdbx_description
1 polymer ?
#
loop_
_entity_poly.entity_id
_entity_poly.type
_entity_poly.pdbx_seq_one_letter_code
_entity_poly.pdbx_strand_id
1 'polypeptide(L)'
;MSSAPPAHTSDPRLAVPAGAGVYLIDTLYHRPGLAASHLVIDDGRAAFVDTGAAPAAPRLLAALDELGIAREQVDYLFLTHVHLDHAGGAGQLMQALPNAKAVLHPRGAPHMIEPSKLIAGAIQVYGEDNFRRLYGELVPIPAERVMVTEDGTRITLGSRTFEFIDAPGHAKHHHCPIDLDHREVYSGDNFGICYHEFDTAAGPFMLPTTTPVQFDPDAFHATIDRLMSYQPTRVYQTHFGPVQDLERLARDLHAAIVESVRIARAHAAAPDRRALIEAELFRYYSVRLDEHGYTGDLAERHRMLDDDVRLNTAGLEVWLDRS
;
A
#
# COMPACT_ATOMS: atom_id res chain seq x y z
N MET A 1 20.30 -7.75 25.98
CA MET A 1 21.05 -6.86 25.08
C MET A 1 20.01 -6.17 24.25
N SER A 2 19.89 -4.85 24.36
CA SER A 2 18.88 -4.04 23.65
C SER A 2 19.12 -4.18 22.16
N SER A 3 18.18 -4.74 21.42
CA SER A 3 18.19 -4.73 19.96
C SER A 3 18.04 -3.26 19.51
N ALA A 4 19.01 -2.76 18.76
CA ALA A 4 18.90 -1.45 18.16
C ALA A 4 17.65 -1.41 17.25
N PRO A 5 16.90 -0.29 17.19
CA PRO A 5 15.80 -0.14 16.25
C PRO A 5 16.34 -0.26 14.82
N PRO A 6 15.53 -0.79 13.88
CA PRO A 6 15.94 -0.95 12.49
C PRO A 6 16.42 0.38 11.88
N ALA A 7 17.43 0.32 11.04
CA ALA A 7 18.21 1.45 10.54
C ALA A 7 17.42 2.55 9.77
N HIS A 8 16.14 2.28 9.44
CA HIS A 8 15.32 3.21 8.64
C HIS A 8 14.75 4.41 9.41
N THR A 9 14.68 4.36 10.74
CA THR A 9 14.17 5.49 11.56
C THR A 9 15.23 6.54 11.88
N SER A 10 16.50 6.31 11.54
CA SER A 10 17.63 7.19 11.85
C SER A 10 18.17 8.00 10.67
N ASP A 11 17.70 7.76 9.43
CA ASP A 11 18.14 8.52 8.27
C ASP A 11 17.47 9.91 8.27
N PRO A 12 18.23 11.01 8.34
CA PRO A 12 17.66 12.35 8.36
C PRO A 12 17.10 12.80 6.99
N ARG A 13 17.36 12.04 5.92
CA ARG A 13 16.89 12.36 4.57
C ARG A 13 15.39 12.13 4.45
N LEU A 14 14.74 12.98 3.66
CA LEU A 14 13.33 12.80 3.29
C LEU A 14 13.18 11.65 2.27
N ALA A 15 14.10 11.61 1.30
CA ALA A 15 14.13 10.62 0.24
C ALA A 15 15.26 9.62 0.48
N VAL A 16 14.95 8.43 0.98
CA VAL A 16 15.91 7.37 1.28
C VAL A 16 16.12 6.49 0.05
N PRO A 17 17.35 6.31 -0.47
CA PRO A 17 17.59 5.40 -1.58
C PRO A 17 17.12 3.98 -1.28
N ALA A 18 16.31 3.41 -2.19
CA ALA A 18 15.66 2.12 -2.03
C ALA A 18 15.93 1.15 -3.19
N GLY A 19 16.52 1.64 -4.27
CA GLY A 19 16.87 0.86 -5.47
C GLY A 19 17.59 1.72 -6.48
N ALA A 20 17.82 1.19 -7.69
CA ALA A 20 18.42 1.93 -8.79
C ALA A 20 17.49 3.07 -9.25
N GLY A 21 17.79 4.31 -8.85
CA GLY A 21 16.93 5.47 -9.13
C GLY A 21 15.58 5.47 -8.40
N VAL A 22 15.39 4.62 -7.39
CA VAL A 22 14.17 4.58 -6.57
C VAL A 22 14.48 5.10 -5.18
N TYR A 23 13.63 5.99 -4.70
CA TYR A 23 13.71 6.58 -3.36
C TYR A 23 12.41 6.33 -2.60
N LEU A 24 12.53 5.90 -1.34
CA LEU A 24 11.41 5.75 -0.42
C LEU A 24 11.23 7.04 0.37
N ILE A 25 10.00 7.52 0.45
CA ILE A 25 9.61 8.70 1.21
C ILE A 25 8.52 8.27 2.19
N ASP A 26 8.85 8.25 3.48
CA ASP A 26 7.85 7.99 4.53
C ASP A 26 6.79 9.10 4.51
N THR A 27 5.54 8.75 4.34
CA THR A 27 4.43 9.70 4.29
C THR A 27 3.99 10.20 5.67
N LEU A 28 4.51 9.59 6.75
CA LEU A 28 4.15 9.83 8.14
C LEU A 28 2.65 9.62 8.42
N TYR A 29 2.00 8.78 7.61
CA TYR A 29 0.59 8.44 7.82
C TYR A 29 0.44 7.70 9.14
N HIS A 30 -0.42 8.18 10.05
CA HIS A 30 -0.61 7.70 11.43
C HIS A 30 0.67 7.75 12.29
N ARG A 31 1.76 7.18 11.82
CA ARG A 31 3.06 7.09 12.49
C ARG A 31 4.18 6.93 11.45
N PRO A 32 5.43 7.22 11.82
CA PRO A 32 6.57 6.88 10.98
C PRO A 32 6.61 5.38 10.67
N GLY A 33 7.03 5.03 9.44
CA GLY A 33 7.20 3.64 9.03
C GLY A 33 5.90 2.87 8.77
N LEU A 34 4.75 3.55 8.60
CA LEU A 34 3.49 2.88 8.28
C LEU A 34 3.18 2.88 6.79
N ALA A 35 3.37 3.99 6.10
CA ALA A 35 3.13 4.09 4.66
C ALA A 35 4.19 4.96 3.97
N ALA A 36 4.58 4.58 2.78
CA ALA A 36 5.57 5.25 1.96
C ALA A 36 5.04 5.60 0.57
N SER A 37 5.61 6.64 -0.02
CA SER A 37 5.58 6.92 -1.44
C SER A 37 6.94 6.51 -2.03
N HIS A 38 6.95 5.99 -3.25
CA HIS A 38 8.19 5.68 -3.96
C HIS A 38 8.39 6.68 -5.09
N LEU A 39 9.51 7.40 -5.08
CA LEU A 39 9.90 8.30 -6.15
C LEU A 39 10.88 7.58 -7.07
N VAL A 40 10.49 7.40 -8.32
CA VAL A 40 11.34 6.83 -9.37
C VAL A 40 11.93 7.97 -10.19
N ILE A 41 13.24 7.96 -10.39
CA ILE A 41 13.97 8.94 -11.19
C ILE A 41 14.79 8.19 -12.25
N ASP A 42 14.59 8.55 -13.51
CA ASP A 42 15.33 7.98 -14.64
C ASP A 42 15.49 9.01 -15.77
N ASP A 43 16.69 9.13 -16.32
CA ASP A 43 17.03 10.08 -17.40
C ASP A 43 16.51 11.51 -17.17
N GLY A 44 16.58 12.00 -15.92
CA GLY A 44 16.11 13.33 -15.54
C GLY A 44 14.60 13.51 -15.54
N ARG A 45 13.83 12.42 -15.64
CA ARG A 45 12.37 12.39 -15.47
C ARG A 45 12.03 11.69 -14.16
N ALA A 46 10.88 11.99 -13.60
CA ALA A 46 10.45 11.42 -12.33
C ALA A 46 8.98 11.01 -12.32
N ALA A 47 8.66 9.99 -11.50
CA ALA A 47 7.30 9.58 -11.19
C ALA A 47 7.19 9.22 -9.71
N PHE A 48 6.09 9.59 -9.07
CA PHE A 48 5.73 9.03 -7.77
C PHE A 48 4.87 7.79 -7.96
N VAL A 49 5.12 6.77 -7.16
CA VAL A 49 4.19 5.64 -6.99
C VAL A 49 3.56 5.77 -5.62
N ASP A 50 2.25 5.94 -5.61
CA ASP A 50 1.41 6.40 -4.51
C ASP A 50 1.85 7.77 -3.95
N THR A 51 0.98 8.43 -3.22
CA THR A 51 1.20 9.80 -2.76
C THR A 51 0.99 9.98 -1.26
N GLY A 52 0.55 8.90 -0.60
CA GLY A 52 0.06 9.03 0.76
C GLY A 52 -1.26 9.81 0.84
N ALA A 53 -1.68 10.11 2.06
CA ALA A 53 -2.79 11.01 2.33
C ALA A 53 -2.43 12.48 2.01
N ALA A 54 -3.43 13.35 1.88
CA ALA A 54 -3.19 14.76 1.52
C ALA A 54 -2.14 15.49 2.38
N PRO A 55 -2.04 15.26 3.70
CA PRO A 55 -0.98 15.88 4.52
C PRO A 55 0.45 15.49 4.12
N ALA A 56 0.65 14.42 3.34
CA ALA A 56 1.97 14.01 2.87
C ALA A 56 2.49 14.84 1.69
N ALA A 57 1.62 15.51 0.93
CA ALA A 57 2.01 16.22 -0.28
C ALA A 57 3.16 17.23 -0.10
N PRO A 58 3.19 18.09 0.94
CA PRO A 58 4.32 18.99 1.17
C PRO A 58 5.65 18.25 1.37
N ARG A 59 5.61 17.07 2.01
CA ARG A 59 6.80 16.26 2.25
C ARG A 59 7.35 15.65 0.97
N LEU A 60 6.47 15.18 0.08
CA LEU A 60 6.86 14.67 -1.23
C LEU A 60 7.47 15.78 -2.10
N LEU A 61 6.91 16.98 -2.05
CA LEU A 61 7.49 18.15 -2.74
C LEU A 61 8.86 18.54 -2.17
N ALA A 62 9.04 18.50 -0.87
CA ALA A 62 10.33 18.77 -0.22
C ALA A 62 11.38 17.69 -0.58
N ALA A 63 10.97 16.45 -0.79
CA ALA A 63 11.87 15.38 -1.25
C ALA A 63 12.38 15.64 -2.68
N LEU A 64 11.56 16.21 -3.58
CA LEU A 64 12.03 16.66 -4.89
C LEU A 64 13.09 17.76 -4.75
N ASP A 65 12.86 18.74 -3.84
CA ASP A 65 13.81 19.82 -3.59
C ASP A 65 15.13 19.29 -3.03
N GLU A 66 15.08 18.32 -2.09
CA GLU A 66 16.27 17.66 -1.54
C GLU A 66 17.11 16.96 -2.63
N LEU A 67 16.44 16.34 -3.61
CA LEU A 67 17.09 15.63 -4.71
C LEU A 67 17.42 16.53 -5.91
N GLY A 68 17.07 17.81 -5.88
CA GLY A 68 17.30 18.75 -6.97
C GLY A 68 16.43 18.47 -8.22
N ILE A 69 15.26 17.84 -8.05
CA ILE A 69 14.32 17.53 -9.13
C ILE A 69 13.32 18.68 -9.27
N ALA A 70 13.29 19.32 -10.44
CA ALA A 70 12.33 20.37 -10.73
C ALA A 70 10.89 19.78 -10.86
N ARG A 71 9.88 20.57 -10.50
CA ARG A 71 8.45 20.15 -10.59
C ARG A 71 8.06 19.73 -12.01
N GLU A 72 8.63 20.36 -13.02
CA GLU A 72 8.41 20.10 -14.45
C GLU A 72 8.98 18.76 -14.92
N GLN A 73 9.88 18.15 -14.14
CA GLN A 73 10.49 16.86 -14.44
C GLN A 73 9.62 15.69 -13.99
N VAL A 74 8.60 15.94 -13.17
CA VAL A 74 7.66 14.88 -12.74
C VAL A 74 6.60 14.66 -13.82
N ASP A 75 6.63 13.48 -14.45
CA ASP A 75 5.74 13.11 -15.54
C ASP A 75 4.47 12.42 -15.06
N TYR A 76 4.59 11.63 -13.97
CA TYR A 76 3.49 10.76 -13.56
C TYR A 76 3.33 10.69 -12.04
N LEU A 77 2.06 10.49 -11.64
CA LEU A 77 1.68 9.91 -10.36
C LEU A 77 1.06 8.55 -10.69
N PHE A 78 1.76 7.46 -10.45
CA PHE A 78 1.26 6.08 -10.58
C PHE A 78 0.51 5.74 -9.30
N LEU A 79 -0.82 5.69 -9.33
CA LEU A 79 -1.63 5.42 -8.16
C LEU A 79 -2.08 3.96 -8.20
N THR A 80 -1.52 3.13 -7.32
CA THR A 80 -1.81 1.70 -7.30
C THR A 80 -3.29 1.42 -7.14
N HIS A 81 -3.94 2.18 -6.27
CA HIS A 81 -5.39 2.19 -6.08
C HIS A 81 -5.84 3.49 -5.39
N VAL A 82 -7.14 3.65 -5.13
CA VAL A 82 -7.68 4.93 -4.65
C VAL A 82 -8.04 4.96 -3.17
N HIS A 83 -7.49 4.07 -2.35
CA HIS A 83 -7.54 4.26 -0.90
C HIS A 83 -6.76 5.52 -0.53
N LEU A 84 -7.22 6.22 0.52
CA LEU A 84 -6.80 7.60 0.75
C LEU A 84 -5.38 7.74 1.31
N ASP A 85 -4.86 6.70 1.89
CA ASP A 85 -3.48 6.59 2.34
C ASP A 85 -2.49 6.29 1.18
N HIS A 86 -3.01 5.99 -0.01
CA HIS A 86 -2.25 5.83 -1.26
C HIS A 86 -2.43 7.02 -2.20
N ALA A 87 -3.67 7.45 -2.43
CA ALA A 87 -4.00 8.43 -3.48
C ALA A 87 -4.48 9.78 -2.93
N GLY A 88 -4.64 9.92 -1.61
CA GLY A 88 -5.25 11.12 -1.01
C GLY A 88 -4.50 12.42 -1.29
N GLY A 89 -3.17 12.36 -1.42
CA GLY A 89 -2.31 13.51 -1.72
C GLY A 89 -2.21 13.87 -3.21
N ALA A 90 -2.77 13.04 -4.10
CA ALA A 90 -2.55 13.19 -5.53
C ALA A 90 -3.06 14.53 -6.09
N GLY A 91 -4.24 14.98 -5.67
CA GLY A 91 -4.80 16.25 -6.16
C GLY A 91 -3.94 17.47 -5.77
N GLN A 92 -3.42 17.52 -4.53
CA GLN A 92 -2.50 18.58 -4.09
C GLN A 92 -1.19 18.55 -4.89
N LEU A 93 -0.64 17.36 -5.11
CA LEU A 93 0.58 17.21 -5.92
C LEU A 93 0.34 17.66 -7.36
N MET A 94 -0.81 17.31 -7.95
CA MET A 94 -1.15 17.73 -9.31
C MET A 94 -1.23 19.25 -9.47
N GLN A 95 -1.58 20.00 -8.41
CA GLN A 95 -1.54 21.47 -8.42
C GLN A 95 -0.12 22.02 -8.50
N ALA A 96 0.84 21.34 -7.88
CA ALA A 96 2.25 21.75 -7.83
C ALA A 96 3.13 21.18 -8.96
N LEU A 97 2.66 20.16 -9.68
CA LEU A 97 3.41 19.42 -10.70
C LEU A 97 2.78 19.66 -12.07
N PRO A 98 3.23 20.70 -12.83
CA PRO A 98 2.50 21.18 -14.01
C PRO A 98 2.41 20.15 -15.14
N ASN A 99 3.39 19.29 -15.29
CA ASN A 99 3.47 18.31 -16.39
C ASN A 99 2.93 16.93 -16.02
N ALA A 100 2.73 16.65 -14.73
CA ALA A 100 2.37 15.33 -14.27
C ALA A 100 0.96 14.90 -14.75
N LYS A 101 0.81 13.62 -15.07
CA LYS A 101 -0.46 12.93 -15.27
C LYS A 101 -0.66 11.91 -14.16
N ALA A 102 -1.88 11.83 -13.63
CA ALA A 102 -2.27 10.78 -12.70
C ALA A 102 -2.65 9.52 -13.49
N VAL A 103 -1.92 8.44 -13.26
CA VAL A 103 -2.15 7.14 -13.91
C VAL A 103 -2.97 6.28 -12.98
N LEU A 104 -4.14 5.85 -13.43
CA LEU A 104 -5.18 5.25 -12.60
C LEU A 104 -5.81 4.02 -13.26
N HIS A 105 -6.16 3.05 -12.42
CA HIS A 105 -7.05 1.97 -12.83
C HIS A 105 -8.42 2.55 -13.28
N PRO A 106 -9.10 1.98 -14.33
CA PRO A 106 -10.36 2.50 -14.88
C PRO A 106 -11.46 2.70 -13.83
N ARG A 107 -11.55 1.78 -12.86
CA ARG A 107 -12.54 1.87 -11.77
C ARG A 107 -12.18 2.89 -10.70
N GLY A 108 -10.90 3.27 -10.59
CA GLY A 108 -10.41 4.27 -9.63
C GLY A 108 -10.55 5.69 -10.16
N ALA A 109 -10.32 5.91 -11.45
CA ALA A 109 -10.28 7.24 -12.06
C ALA A 109 -11.49 8.14 -11.75
N PRO A 110 -12.76 7.68 -11.82
CA PRO A 110 -13.90 8.51 -11.47
C PRO A 110 -13.88 9.03 -10.03
N HIS A 111 -13.31 8.27 -9.10
CA HIS A 111 -13.21 8.66 -7.70
C HIS A 111 -12.16 9.75 -7.43
N MET A 112 -11.15 9.85 -8.28
CA MET A 112 -10.14 10.91 -8.15
C MET A 112 -10.51 12.18 -8.93
N ILE A 113 -11.33 12.04 -9.98
CA ILE A 113 -11.89 13.17 -10.73
C ILE A 113 -13.01 13.83 -9.92
N GLU A 114 -13.87 13.03 -9.30
CA GLU A 114 -15.00 13.51 -8.49
C GLU A 114 -15.00 12.72 -7.15
N PRO A 115 -14.29 13.21 -6.12
CA PRO A 115 -14.05 12.44 -4.89
C PRO A 115 -15.21 12.45 -3.88
N SER A 116 -16.33 13.12 -4.12
CA SER A 116 -17.43 13.28 -3.14
C SER A 116 -17.90 11.94 -2.58
N LYS A 117 -18.06 10.91 -3.42
CA LYS A 117 -18.51 9.57 -2.97
C LYS A 117 -17.43 8.89 -2.13
N LEU A 118 -16.16 9.05 -2.50
CA LEU A 118 -15.03 8.49 -1.76
C LEU A 118 -14.93 9.16 -0.38
N ILE A 119 -15.05 10.47 -0.32
CA ILE A 119 -15.09 11.26 0.91
C ILE A 119 -16.25 10.80 1.81
N ALA A 120 -17.46 10.73 1.26
CA ALA A 120 -18.64 10.32 2.02
C ALA A 120 -18.49 8.90 2.59
N GLY A 121 -17.96 7.95 1.79
CA GLY A 121 -17.69 6.59 2.24
C GLY A 121 -16.65 6.53 3.35
N ALA A 122 -15.56 7.28 3.23
CA ALA A 122 -14.52 7.32 4.25
C ALA A 122 -15.02 7.98 5.55
N ILE A 123 -15.80 9.06 5.48
CA ILE A 123 -16.44 9.70 6.65
C ILE A 123 -17.38 8.72 7.35
N GLN A 124 -18.12 7.90 6.60
CA GLN A 124 -19.00 6.89 7.19
C GLN A 124 -18.22 5.83 8.00
N VAL A 125 -17.01 5.48 7.57
CA VAL A 125 -16.16 4.49 8.24
C VAL A 125 -15.39 5.09 9.42
N TYR A 126 -14.78 6.25 9.23
CA TYR A 126 -13.84 6.83 10.21
C TYR A 126 -14.43 7.94 11.08
N GLY A 127 -15.57 8.51 10.69
CA GLY A 127 -16.13 9.74 11.25
C GLY A 127 -15.43 10.99 10.69
N GLU A 128 -16.14 12.14 10.71
CA GLU A 128 -15.67 13.36 10.05
C GLU A 128 -14.36 13.92 10.66
N ASP A 129 -14.24 13.93 11.97
CA ASP A 129 -13.05 14.46 12.65
C ASP A 129 -11.81 13.61 12.37
N ASN A 130 -11.93 12.29 12.42
CA ASN A 130 -10.83 11.37 12.07
C ASN A 130 -10.50 11.46 10.59
N PHE A 131 -11.49 11.53 9.72
CA PHE A 131 -11.27 11.72 8.29
C PHE A 131 -10.41 12.96 8.02
N ARG A 132 -10.82 14.12 8.57
CA ARG A 132 -10.07 15.39 8.40
C ARG A 132 -8.65 15.32 8.96
N ARG A 133 -8.50 14.68 10.11
CA ARG A 133 -7.19 14.53 10.76
C ARG A 133 -6.24 13.63 9.96
N LEU A 134 -6.74 12.53 9.41
CA LEU A 134 -5.93 11.50 8.77
C LEU A 134 -5.68 11.80 7.30
N TYR A 135 -6.72 12.21 6.59
CA TYR A 135 -6.70 12.33 5.13
C TYR A 135 -6.63 13.78 4.64
N GLY A 136 -6.94 14.75 5.51
CA GLY A 136 -6.96 16.17 5.14
C GLY A 136 -8.06 16.50 4.13
N GLU A 137 -7.78 17.42 3.22
CA GLU A 137 -8.67 17.83 2.15
C GLU A 137 -8.32 17.11 0.85
N LEU A 138 -9.27 16.41 0.26
CA LEU A 138 -9.09 15.78 -1.04
C LEU A 138 -9.36 16.80 -2.16
N VAL A 139 -8.36 17.03 -2.99
CA VAL A 139 -8.45 17.89 -4.17
C VAL A 139 -8.77 17.03 -5.41
N PRO A 140 -9.84 17.34 -6.17
CA PRO A 140 -10.14 16.66 -7.43
C PRO A 140 -8.99 16.78 -8.45
N ILE A 141 -8.77 15.71 -9.22
CA ILE A 141 -7.81 15.73 -10.32
C ILE A 141 -8.55 16.12 -11.62
N PRO A 142 -8.10 17.14 -12.37
CA PRO A 142 -8.70 17.48 -13.67
C PRO A 142 -8.72 16.27 -14.61
N ALA A 143 -9.87 15.99 -15.23
CA ALA A 143 -10.06 14.78 -16.04
C ALA A 143 -9.06 14.68 -17.21
N GLU A 144 -8.66 15.80 -17.80
CA GLU A 144 -7.68 15.89 -18.88
C GLU A 144 -6.24 15.54 -18.43
N ARG A 145 -6.01 15.50 -17.12
CA ARG A 145 -4.73 15.10 -16.52
C ARG A 145 -4.75 13.67 -15.97
N VAL A 146 -5.84 12.96 -16.15
CA VAL A 146 -5.97 11.55 -15.80
C VAL A 146 -5.64 10.68 -17.01
N MET A 147 -4.77 9.70 -16.82
CA MET A 147 -4.49 8.62 -17.76
C MET A 147 -5.02 7.32 -17.18
N VAL A 148 -5.93 6.67 -17.90
CA VAL A 148 -6.48 5.37 -17.50
C VAL A 148 -5.67 4.26 -18.14
N THR A 149 -5.34 3.22 -17.37
CA THR A 149 -4.60 2.03 -17.84
C THR A 149 -5.52 0.83 -17.91
N GLU A 150 -5.47 0.11 -19.00
CA GLU A 150 -6.00 -1.25 -19.11
C GLU A 150 -4.90 -2.26 -18.75
N ASP A 151 -5.30 -3.52 -18.56
CA ASP A 151 -4.36 -4.62 -18.29
C ASP A 151 -3.31 -4.72 -19.39
N GLY A 152 -2.01 -4.73 -19.04
CA GLY A 152 -0.89 -4.75 -19.98
C GLY A 152 -0.55 -3.39 -20.61
N THR A 153 -1.17 -2.29 -20.18
CA THR A 153 -0.79 -0.94 -20.65
C THR A 153 0.66 -0.65 -20.28
N ARG A 154 1.43 -0.12 -21.24
CA ARG A 154 2.84 0.27 -21.03
C ARG A 154 3.02 1.77 -21.09
N ILE A 155 3.79 2.29 -20.16
CA ILE A 155 4.15 3.70 -20.03
C ILE A 155 5.67 3.79 -19.87
N THR A 156 6.30 4.74 -20.56
CA THR A 156 7.74 4.99 -20.47
C THR A 156 8.01 6.17 -19.53
N LEU A 157 9.00 6.01 -18.64
CA LEU A 157 9.57 7.07 -17.82
C LEU A 157 11.10 7.08 -18.04
N GLY A 158 11.62 8.13 -18.66
CA GLY A 158 13.03 8.13 -19.07
C GLY A 158 13.31 6.97 -20.03
N SER A 159 14.21 6.07 -19.65
CA SER A 159 14.52 4.84 -20.38
C SER A 159 13.74 3.61 -19.89
N ARG A 160 13.00 3.71 -18.77
CA ARG A 160 12.26 2.58 -18.17
C ARG A 160 10.89 2.39 -18.78
N THR A 161 10.49 1.13 -18.92
CA THR A 161 9.16 0.71 -19.35
C THR A 161 8.39 0.13 -18.17
N PHE A 162 7.29 0.77 -17.81
CA PHE A 162 6.35 0.29 -16.80
C PHE A 162 5.16 -0.38 -17.47
N GLU A 163 4.89 -1.65 -17.12
CA GLU A 163 3.67 -2.34 -17.49
C GLU A 163 2.68 -2.31 -16.33
N PHE A 164 1.45 -1.89 -16.60
CA PHE A 164 0.38 -1.84 -15.61
C PHE A 164 -0.50 -3.07 -15.75
N ILE A 165 -0.61 -3.86 -14.70
CA ILE A 165 -1.46 -5.05 -14.70
C ILE A 165 -2.66 -4.85 -13.79
N ASP A 166 -3.85 -5.29 -14.25
CA ASP A 166 -5.03 -5.39 -13.38
C ASP A 166 -4.72 -6.36 -12.22
N ALA A 167 -4.92 -5.90 -11.01
CA ALA A 167 -4.49 -6.59 -9.80
C ALA A 167 -5.61 -6.57 -8.75
N PRO A 168 -6.71 -7.30 -8.97
CA PRO A 168 -7.78 -7.42 -7.98
C PRO A 168 -7.36 -8.32 -6.81
N GLY A 169 -8.14 -8.25 -5.72
CA GLY A 169 -7.95 -9.06 -4.52
C GLY A 169 -8.13 -8.23 -3.27
N HIS A 170 -7.25 -7.25 -3.06
CA HIS A 170 -7.44 -6.21 -2.05
C HIS A 170 -8.58 -5.24 -2.44
N ALA A 171 -8.52 -4.71 -3.67
CA ALA A 171 -9.54 -3.81 -4.21
C ALA A 171 -9.76 -4.03 -5.72
N LYS A 172 -11.00 -3.79 -6.21
CA LYS A 172 -11.34 -3.92 -7.64
C LYS A 172 -10.82 -2.77 -8.51
N HIS A 173 -10.31 -1.73 -7.91
CA HIS A 173 -9.73 -0.55 -8.57
C HIS A 173 -8.19 -0.52 -8.39
N HIS A 174 -7.59 -1.67 -8.20
CA HIS A 174 -6.16 -1.82 -7.99
C HIS A 174 -5.46 -2.30 -9.26
N HIS A 175 -4.33 -1.67 -9.58
CA HIS A 175 -3.37 -2.13 -10.56
C HIS A 175 -1.94 -2.07 -9.97
N CYS A 176 -1.03 -2.86 -10.53
CA CYS A 176 0.37 -2.84 -10.12
C CYS A 176 1.24 -2.36 -11.27
N PRO A 177 1.99 -1.25 -11.11
CA PRO A 177 3.09 -0.90 -12.02
C PRO A 177 4.24 -1.89 -11.86
N ILE A 178 4.75 -2.39 -12.98
CA ILE A 178 5.91 -3.30 -13.04
C ILE A 178 6.97 -2.65 -13.91
N ASP A 179 8.12 -2.34 -13.34
CA ASP A 179 9.31 -1.93 -14.08
C ASP A 179 9.92 -3.17 -14.76
N LEU A 180 9.73 -3.27 -16.07
CA LEU A 180 10.19 -4.41 -16.86
C LEU A 180 11.71 -4.45 -17.00
N ASP A 181 12.37 -3.30 -16.98
CA ASP A 181 13.81 -3.19 -17.20
C ASP A 181 14.60 -3.62 -15.95
N HIS A 182 14.06 -3.38 -14.75
CA HIS A 182 14.66 -3.76 -13.46
C HIS A 182 14.00 -4.98 -12.82
N ARG A 183 12.88 -5.45 -13.36
CA ARG A 183 12.03 -6.50 -12.79
C ARG A 183 11.64 -6.16 -11.36
N GLU A 184 11.12 -4.96 -11.16
CA GLU A 184 10.67 -4.44 -9.89
C GLU A 184 9.16 -4.20 -9.93
N VAL A 185 8.46 -4.58 -8.86
CA VAL A 185 7.01 -4.48 -8.75
C VAL A 185 6.63 -3.45 -7.71
N TYR A 186 5.70 -2.56 -8.03
CA TYR A 186 5.07 -1.66 -7.07
C TYR A 186 3.68 -2.21 -6.75
N SER A 187 3.57 -2.89 -5.64
CA SER A 187 2.43 -3.75 -5.36
C SER A 187 1.24 -3.06 -4.70
N GLY A 188 1.40 -1.80 -4.24
CA GLY A 188 0.42 -1.25 -3.31
C GLY A 188 0.16 -2.26 -2.19
N ASP A 189 -1.09 -2.68 -2.04
CA ASP A 189 -1.54 -3.62 -1.01
C ASP A 189 -1.67 -5.08 -1.49
N ASN A 190 -1.50 -5.33 -2.80
CA ASN A 190 -1.67 -6.69 -3.35
C ASN A 190 -0.47 -7.63 -3.19
N PHE A 191 0.54 -7.22 -2.45
CA PHE A 191 1.57 -8.12 -1.94
C PHE A 191 1.69 -8.03 -0.42
N GLY A 192 0.56 -7.79 0.26
CA GLY A 192 0.49 -7.63 1.71
C GLY A 192 1.26 -6.42 2.23
N ILE A 193 1.51 -6.41 3.54
CA ILE A 193 2.22 -5.36 4.26
C ILE A 193 3.30 -5.94 5.16
N CYS A 194 4.40 -5.21 5.36
CA CYS A 194 5.52 -5.60 6.21
C CYS A 194 5.95 -4.41 7.05
N TYR A 195 5.73 -4.46 8.34
CA TYR A 195 6.24 -3.42 9.24
C TYR A 195 7.63 -3.77 9.74
N HIS A 196 8.58 -2.85 9.62
CA HIS A 196 9.96 -3.05 10.07
C HIS A 196 10.09 -3.40 11.56
N GLU A 197 9.11 -3.01 12.38
CA GLU A 197 9.08 -3.35 13.80
C GLU A 197 8.97 -4.86 14.02
N PHE A 198 8.48 -5.60 13.04
CA PHE A 198 8.39 -7.06 13.09
C PHE A 198 9.56 -7.77 12.42
N ASP A 199 10.52 -7.04 11.85
CA ASP A 199 11.69 -7.64 11.24
C ASP A 199 12.53 -8.38 12.28
N THR A 200 12.97 -9.58 11.91
CA THR A 200 13.84 -10.44 12.73
C THR A 200 15.00 -10.98 11.91
N ALA A 201 15.78 -11.88 12.47
CA ALA A 201 16.81 -12.61 11.72
C ALA A 201 16.22 -13.46 10.58
N ALA A 202 14.91 -13.76 10.61
CA ALA A 202 14.19 -14.45 9.54
C ALA A 202 13.75 -13.52 8.41
N GLY A 203 14.01 -12.20 8.52
CA GLY A 203 13.64 -11.17 7.55
C GLY A 203 12.31 -10.49 7.87
N PRO A 204 11.61 -9.91 6.87
CA PRO A 204 10.32 -9.26 7.04
C PRO A 204 9.20 -10.23 7.44
N PHE A 205 8.23 -9.72 8.22
CA PHE A 205 7.01 -10.44 8.58
C PHE A 205 5.84 -9.97 7.72
N MET A 206 5.12 -10.91 7.08
CA MET A 206 4.05 -10.62 6.15
C MET A 206 2.67 -10.64 6.81
N LEU A 207 1.90 -9.56 6.63
CA LEU A 207 0.49 -9.47 6.98
C LEU A 207 -0.38 -9.34 5.72
N PRO A 208 -1.55 -9.97 5.63
CA PRO A 208 -2.48 -9.79 4.52
C PRO A 208 -3.31 -8.52 4.70
N THR A 209 -3.81 -7.98 3.60
CA THR A 209 -4.65 -6.78 3.51
C THR A 209 -6.08 -7.17 3.09
N THR A 210 -6.81 -7.80 3.98
CA THR A 210 -8.20 -8.24 3.72
C THR A 210 -9.24 -7.15 4.02
N THR A 211 -8.85 -5.88 3.84
CA THR A 211 -9.62 -4.69 4.25
C THR A 211 -10.94 -4.51 3.48
N PRO A 212 -11.95 -3.81 4.04
CA PRO A 212 -13.23 -3.59 3.38
C PRO A 212 -13.08 -2.59 2.19
N VAL A 213 -13.89 -2.68 1.16
CA VAL A 213 -15.14 -3.44 1.03
C VAL A 213 -15.07 -4.44 -0.13
N GLN A 214 -13.90 -4.64 -0.75
CA GLN A 214 -13.80 -5.33 -2.04
C GLN A 214 -12.89 -6.56 -2.00
N PHE A 215 -12.47 -6.98 -0.80
CA PHE A 215 -11.63 -8.17 -0.63
C PHE A 215 -12.23 -9.39 -1.35
N ASP A 216 -11.39 -10.06 -2.12
CA ASP A 216 -11.69 -11.28 -2.86
C ASP A 216 -10.47 -12.22 -2.75
N PRO A 217 -10.54 -13.29 -1.95
CA PRO A 217 -9.40 -14.16 -1.70
C PRO A 217 -8.90 -14.88 -2.95
N ASP A 218 -9.79 -15.34 -3.84
CA ASP A 218 -9.40 -16.09 -5.04
C ASP A 218 -8.67 -15.15 -6.01
N ALA A 219 -9.19 -13.93 -6.19
CA ALA A 219 -8.54 -12.92 -7.01
C ALA A 219 -7.19 -12.48 -6.40
N PHE A 220 -7.09 -12.41 -5.05
CA PHE A 220 -5.85 -12.06 -4.39
C PHE A 220 -4.76 -13.11 -4.62
N HIS A 221 -5.10 -14.39 -4.45
CA HIS A 221 -4.17 -15.49 -4.77
C HIS A 221 -3.68 -15.42 -6.22
N ALA A 222 -4.61 -15.24 -7.17
CA ALA A 222 -4.26 -15.13 -8.59
C ALA A 222 -3.37 -13.91 -8.88
N THR A 223 -3.59 -12.78 -8.20
CA THR A 223 -2.76 -11.58 -8.33
C THR A 223 -1.35 -11.82 -7.80
N ILE A 224 -1.19 -12.43 -6.62
CA ILE A 224 0.14 -12.77 -6.07
C ILE A 224 0.91 -13.67 -7.04
N ASP A 225 0.27 -14.75 -7.55
CA ASP A 225 0.89 -15.66 -8.51
C ASP A 225 1.30 -14.94 -9.80
N ARG A 226 0.46 -14.02 -10.28
CA ARG A 226 0.74 -13.21 -11.46
C ARG A 226 1.93 -12.28 -11.24
N LEU A 227 2.01 -11.59 -10.10
CA LEU A 227 3.16 -10.74 -9.75
C LEU A 227 4.46 -11.58 -9.72
N MET A 228 4.41 -12.77 -9.11
CA MET A 228 5.56 -13.67 -9.03
C MET A 228 5.97 -14.24 -10.41
N SER A 229 5.04 -14.35 -11.36
CA SER A 229 5.34 -14.82 -12.73
C SER A 229 6.28 -13.88 -13.51
N TYR A 230 6.36 -12.60 -13.13
CA TYR A 230 7.33 -11.63 -13.65
C TYR A 230 8.76 -11.86 -13.13
N GLN A 231 8.95 -12.80 -12.20
CA GLN A 231 10.22 -13.09 -11.53
C GLN A 231 10.88 -11.82 -10.96
N PRO A 232 10.15 -11.08 -10.12
CA PRO A 232 10.64 -9.81 -9.61
C PRO A 232 11.89 -10.00 -8.77
N THR A 233 12.79 -9.03 -8.83
CA THR A 233 13.97 -8.96 -7.95
C THR A 233 13.65 -8.26 -6.63
N ARG A 234 12.58 -7.44 -6.64
CA ARG A 234 12.14 -6.62 -5.51
C ARG A 234 10.66 -6.27 -5.66
N VAL A 235 9.97 -6.17 -4.53
CA VAL A 235 8.61 -5.62 -4.45
C VAL A 235 8.64 -4.39 -3.55
N TYR A 236 8.12 -3.28 -4.05
CA TYR A 236 7.88 -2.05 -3.31
C TYR A 236 6.43 -2.04 -2.83
N GLN A 237 6.24 -2.37 -1.56
CA GLN A 237 4.96 -2.24 -0.88
C GLN A 237 4.78 -0.81 -0.38
N THR A 238 3.57 -0.30 -0.39
CA THR A 238 3.28 0.99 0.24
C THR A 238 3.43 0.90 1.77
N HIS A 239 3.13 -0.27 2.37
CA HIS A 239 3.19 -0.56 3.82
C HIS A 239 4.16 -1.73 4.18
N PHE A 240 5.37 -1.65 4.38
CA PHE A 240 6.43 -0.69 4.22
C PHE A 240 7.58 -1.41 3.52
N GLY A 241 7.64 -1.31 2.23
CA GLY A 241 8.69 -1.96 1.44
C GLY A 241 9.71 -0.97 0.93
N PRO A 242 10.89 -1.40 0.38
CA PRO A 242 11.03 -2.59 -0.45
C PRO A 242 11.29 -3.88 0.31
N VAL A 243 10.79 -4.97 -0.23
CA VAL A 243 11.05 -6.32 0.27
C VAL A 243 11.74 -7.21 -0.75
N GLN A 244 12.48 -8.18 -0.24
CA GLN A 244 13.16 -9.25 -0.97
C GLN A 244 12.79 -10.60 -0.31
N ASP A 245 13.39 -11.73 -0.74
CA ASP A 245 12.95 -13.07 -0.32
C ASP A 245 11.47 -13.35 -0.71
N LEU A 246 11.16 -12.95 -1.93
CA LEU A 246 9.78 -12.83 -2.41
C LEU A 246 9.03 -14.16 -2.45
N GLU A 247 9.72 -15.28 -2.71
CA GLU A 247 9.09 -16.61 -2.70
C GLU A 247 8.63 -17.03 -1.31
N ARG A 248 9.41 -16.71 -0.27
CA ARG A 248 8.97 -16.96 1.11
C ARG A 248 7.80 -16.07 1.47
N LEU A 249 7.91 -14.77 1.18
CA LEU A 249 6.87 -13.79 1.49
C LEU A 249 5.56 -14.09 0.75
N ALA A 250 5.61 -14.52 -0.52
CA ALA A 250 4.43 -14.94 -1.26
C ALA A 250 3.76 -16.17 -0.63
N ARG A 251 4.54 -17.19 -0.24
CA ARG A 251 4.00 -18.36 0.48
C ARG A 251 3.38 -17.97 1.83
N ASP A 252 4.03 -17.09 2.58
CA ASP A 252 3.53 -16.62 3.87
C ASP A 252 2.22 -15.85 3.70
N LEU A 253 2.13 -15.01 2.65
CA LEU A 253 0.92 -14.24 2.34
C LEU A 253 -0.23 -15.16 1.91
N HIS A 254 0.03 -16.14 1.03
CA HIS A 254 -0.96 -17.14 0.65
C HIS A 254 -1.51 -17.88 1.88
N ALA A 255 -0.62 -18.33 2.77
CA ALA A 255 -1.01 -19.01 4.00
C ALA A 255 -1.84 -18.12 4.92
N ALA A 256 -1.47 -16.84 5.06
CA ALA A 256 -2.20 -15.89 5.89
C ALA A 256 -3.60 -15.57 5.33
N ILE A 257 -3.75 -15.47 4.01
CA ILE A 257 -5.07 -15.30 3.37
C ILE A 257 -5.95 -16.53 3.62
N VAL A 258 -5.42 -17.74 3.39
CA VAL A 258 -6.16 -18.99 3.61
C VAL A 258 -6.63 -19.09 5.06
N GLU A 259 -5.77 -18.78 6.02
CA GLU A 259 -6.11 -18.86 7.43
C GLU A 259 -7.13 -17.78 7.84
N SER A 260 -7.00 -16.56 7.33
CA SER A 260 -7.97 -15.49 7.57
C SER A 260 -9.37 -15.88 7.07
N VAL A 261 -9.46 -16.47 5.88
CA VAL A 261 -10.70 -17.00 5.31
C VAL A 261 -11.26 -18.15 6.16
N ARG A 262 -10.41 -19.07 6.62
CA ARG A 262 -10.81 -20.18 7.50
C ARG A 262 -11.41 -19.66 8.82
N ILE A 263 -10.74 -18.70 9.45
CA ILE A 263 -11.20 -18.06 10.69
C ILE A 263 -12.57 -17.39 10.47
N ALA A 264 -12.70 -16.59 9.42
CA ALA A 264 -13.95 -15.91 9.11
C ALA A 264 -15.10 -16.90 8.93
N ARG A 265 -14.90 -17.97 8.13
CA ARG A 265 -15.92 -19.01 7.91
C ARG A 265 -16.29 -19.76 9.17
N ALA A 266 -15.34 -20.03 10.07
CA ALA A 266 -15.60 -20.73 11.32
C ALA A 266 -16.58 -19.96 12.24
N HIS A 267 -16.58 -18.64 12.16
CA HIS A 267 -17.42 -17.76 12.98
C HIS A 267 -18.60 -17.12 12.22
N ALA A 268 -18.81 -17.46 10.95
CA ALA A 268 -19.78 -16.80 10.08
C ALA A 268 -21.21 -16.71 10.67
N ALA A 269 -21.65 -17.76 11.37
CA ALA A 269 -22.99 -17.84 11.96
C ALA A 269 -23.07 -17.35 13.43
N ALA A 270 -21.95 -16.95 14.04
CA ALA A 270 -21.92 -16.53 15.43
C ALA A 270 -22.52 -15.12 15.59
N PRO A 271 -23.34 -14.86 16.64
CA PRO A 271 -23.94 -13.54 16.84
C PRO A 271 -22.91 -12.46 17.16
N ASP A 272 -21.77 -12.84 17.72
CA ASP A 272 -20.62 -11.99 18.07
C ASP A 272 -19.42 -12.24 17.14
N ARG A 273 -19.68 -12.63 15.87
CA ARG A 273 -18.68 -13.07 14.89
C ARG A 273 -17.50 -12.11 14.76
N ARG A 274 -17.74 -10.79 14.81
CA ARG A 274 -16.66 -9.78 14.71
C ARG A 274 -15.63 -9.97 15.82
N ALA A 275 -16.07 -9.99 17.07
CA ALA A 275 -15.18 -10.13 18.21
C ALA A 275 -14.40 -11.48 18.20
N LEU A 276 -15.07 -12.55 17.73
CA LEU A 276 -14.45 -13.86 17.61
C LEU A 276 -13.39 -13.88 16.50
N ILE A 277 -13.66 -13.28 15.34
CA ILE A 277 -12.71 -13.17 14.24
C ILE A 277 -11.50 -12.31 14.66
N GLU A 278 -11.74 -11.14 15.27
CA GLU A 278 -10.67 -10.26 15.76
C GLU A 278 -9.75 -10.99 16.76
N ALA A 279 -10.34 -11.67 17.74
CA ALA A 279 -9.57 -12.41 18.74
C ALA A 279 -8.75 -13.57 18.12
N GLU A 280 -9.33 -14.30 17.15
CA GLU A 280 -8.63 -15.42 16.52
C GLU A 280 -7.57 -14.96 15.52
N LEU A 281 -7.80 -13.88 14.78
CA LEU A 281 -6.77 -13.24 13.91
C LEU A 281 -5.60 -12.71 14.74
N PHE A 282 -5.87 -11.99 15.84
CA PHE A 282 -4.82 -11.50 16.71
C PHE A 282 -3.98 -12.65 17.28
N ARG A 283 -4.65 -13.72 17.74
CA ARG A 283 -3.96 -14.92 18.21
C ARG A 283 -3.11 -15.56 17.11
N TYR A 284 -3.66 -15.69 15.91
CA TYR A 284 -2.95 -16.25 14.75
C TYR A 284 -1.68 -15.45 14.43
N TYR A 285 -1.80 -14.14 14.29
CA TYR A 285 -0.64 -13.27 14.01
C TYR A 285 0.38 -13.31 15.15
N SER A 286 -0.07 -13.34 16.40
CA SER A 286 0.83 -13.45 17.58
C SER A 286 1.63 -14.74 17.56
N VAL A 287 1.01 -15.88 17.25
CA VAL A 287 1.70 -17.18 17.12
C VAL A 287 2.71 -17.14 15.97
N ARG A 288 2.32 -16.56 14.82
CA ARG A 288 3.22 -16.44 13.68
C ARG A 288 4.41 -15.50 13.98
N LEU A 289 4.22 -14.46 14.78
CA LEU A 289 5.31 -13.60 15.27
C LEU A 289 6.26 -14.35 16.20
N ASP A 290 5.75 -15.22 17.08
CA ASP A 290 6.60 -16.09 17.91
C ASP A 290 7.45 -17.03 17.05
N GLU A 291 6.84 -17.69 16.07
CA GLU A 291 7.53 -18.56 15.10
C GLU A 291 8.57 -17.80 14.26
N HIS A 292 8.29 -16.53 13.97
CA HIS A 292 9.19 -15.62 13.24
C HIS A 292 10.37 -15.12 14.11
N GLY A 293 10.33 -15.38 15.41
CA GLY A 293 11.36 -14.96 16.36
C GLY A 293 11.19 -13.52 16.89
N TYR A 294 10.00 -12.94 16.75
CA TYR A 294 9.70 -11.63 17.33
C TYR A 294 9.52 -11.73 18.85
N THR A 295 10.18 -10.83 19.58
CA THR A 295 10.25 -10.89 21.05
C THR A 295 9.46 -9.78 21.75
N GLY A 296 8.70 -8.98 21.00
CA GLY A 296 7.84 -7.93 21.56
C GLY A 296 6.76 -8.50 22.48
N ASP A 297 6.45 -7.79 23.55
CA ASP A 297 5.45 -8.21 24.52
C ASP A 297 4.01 -8.07 23.99
N LEU A 298 3.03 -8.52 24.78
CA LEU A 298 1.63 -8.50 24.39
C LEU A 298 1.10 -7.07 24.15
N ALA A 299 1.54 -6.10 24.97
CA ALA A 299 1.11 -4.71 24.82
C ALA A 299 1.63 -4.08 23.52
N GLU A 300 2.87 -4.43 23.14
CA GLU A 300 3.46 -4.01 21.87
C GLU A 300 2.74 -4.64 20.68
N ARG A 301 2.39 -5.92 20.75
CA ARG A 301 1.61 -6.62 19.71
C ARG A 301 0.23 -5.97 19.52
N HIS A 302 -0.48 -5.66 20.60
CA HIS A 302 -1.75 -4.93 20.52
C HIS A 302 -1.56 -3.56 19.87
N ARG A 303 -0.57 -2.80 20.29
CA ARG A 303 -0.28 -1.47 19.71
C ARG A 303 -0.03 -1.53 18.20
N MET A 304 0.59 -2.62 17.73
CA MET A 304 0.97 -2.77 16.32
C MET A 304 -0.11 -3.45 15.45
N LEU A 305 -0.86 -4.40 16.00
CA LEU A 305 -1.75 -5.26 15.22
C LEU A 305 -3.23 -4.91 15.33
N ASP A 306 -3.69 -4.22 16.38
CA ASP A 306 -5.13 -4.05 16.63
C ASP A 306 -5.86 -3.33 15.50
N ASP A 307 -5.22 -2.34 14.89
CA ASP A 307 -5.82 -1.62 13.75
C ASP A 307 -5.92 -2.51 12.51
N ASP A 308 -4.90 -3.28 12.19
CA ASP A 308 -4.93 -4.23 11.06
C ASP A 308 -5.91 -5.37 11.30
N VAL A 309 -5.95 -5.92 12.51
CA VAL A 309 -6.91 -6.97 12.89
C VAL A 309 -8.34 -6.46 12.70
N ARG A 310 -8.64 -5.25 13.19
CA ARG A 310 -9.96 -4.64 13.06
C ARG A 310 -10.34 -4.38 11.60
N LEU A 311 -9.42 -3.82 10.80
CA LEU A 311 -9.65 -3.55 9.38
C LEU A 311 -9.83 -4.83 8.58
N ASN A 312 -8.94 -5.81 8.79
CA ASN A 312 -9.02 -7.11 8.14
C ASN A 312 -10.32 -7.86 8.50
N THR A 313 -10.72 -7.83 9.77
CA THR A 313 -12.00 -8.42 10.20
C THR A 313 -13.16 -7.76 9.49
N ALA A 314 -13.20 -6.43 9.40
CA ALA A 314 -14.28 -5.73 8.72
C ALA A 314 -14.39 -6.13 7.23
N GLY A 315 -13.28 -6.34 6.55
CA GLY A 315 -13.28 -6.81 5.17
C GLY A 315 -13.73 -8.26 5.02
N LEU A 316 -13.29 -9.13 5.93
CA LEU A 316 -13.74 -10.53 5.98
C LEU A 316 -15.24 -10.63 6.25
N GLU A 317 -15.83 -9.82 7.13
CA GLU A 317 -17.27 -9.77 7.35
C GLU A 317 -18.03 -9.38 6.07
N VAL A 318 -17.58 -8.32 5.39
CA VAL A 318 -18.18 -7.87 4.11
C VAL A 318 -18.07 -8.96 3.05
N TRP A 319 -16.96 -9.70 3.01
CA TRP A 319 -16.79 -10.82 2.11
C TRP A 319 -17.75 -11.98 2.44
N LEU A 320 -17.87 -12.37 3.70
CA LEU A 320 -18.82 -13.39 4.15
C LEU A 320 -20.27 -13.06 3.78
N ASP A 321 -20.68 -11.80 3.90
CA ASP A 321 -22.05 -11.35 3.61
C ASP A 321 -22.38 -11.36 2.09
N ARG A 322 -21.40 -11.58 1.23
CA ARG A 322 -21.54 -11.67 -0.23
C ARG A 322 -21.37 -13.08 -0.79
N SER A 323 -20.83 -13.99 0.02
CA SER A 323 -20.52 -15.39 -0.33
C SER A 323 -21.74 -16.35 -0.05
#